data_7fe332b6ed436b0af68194fbcec840eb
#
_entry.id   7fe332b6ed436b0af68194fbcec840eb
#
_cell.length_a   1.000
_cell.length_b   1.000
_cell.length_c   1.000
_cell.angle_alpha   90.00
_cell.angle_beta   90.00
_cell.angle_gamma   90.00
#
_symmetry.space_group_name_H-M   'P 1'
#
loop_
_entity.id
_entity.type
_entity.pdbx_description
1 polymer ?
#
loop_
_entity_poly.entity_id
_entity_poly.type
_entity_poly.pdbx_seq_one_letter_code
_entity_poly.pdbx_strand_id
1 'polypeptide(L)'
;MAECWSILIIAMAMVFALGFYTRRKKLAYSIFGVMLFAFLVGVCINVSQEMGGNPRIDELGIAQDNGAMEGKEVRLGAGATALWSIVTTVTSNGSVNGMHDSTMPLSGMMEMLNMQINTWFGGVGVGWMNYYTFIIITVFISGLMVGRTPEFLGKKVEAREMKIATIVALLHPFVILVFTALSSYIYVYHPDFVESEGGWLNNLGFHGLSEQLYEYTSCAANNGSGFEGLGDNTYFWNYTCGIVLILSRFIPIIGQVAIAGLLAQKKFIPESAGTLKTDTLTFGVMTFVVIFIIAALSFFPVHALSTIAEHLSL
;
A
#
# COMPACT_ATOMS: atom_id res chain seq x y z
N MET A 1 11.79 -12.44 14.05
CA MET A 1 10.47 -12.77 14.66
C MET A 1 10.02 -11.72 15.68
N ALA A 2 10.81 -11.39 16.71
CA ALA A 2 10.42 -10.37 17.69
C ALA A 2 10.10 -9.00 17.06
N GLU A 3 10.90 -8.58 16.10
CA GLU A 3 10.73 -7.31 15.39
C GLU A 3 9.48 -7.30 14.53
N CYS A 4 9.14 -8.41 13.80
CA CYS A 4 7.88 -8.53 13.08
C CYS A 4 6.67 -8.30 13.99
N TRP A 5 6.69 -8.90 15.18
CA TRP A 5 5.65 -8.68 16.19
C TRP A 5 5.60 -7.24 16.68
N SER A 6 6.76 -6.65 16.93
CA SER A 6 6.85 -5.28 17.44
C SER A 6 6.26 -4.26 16.47
N ILE A 7 6.49 -4.42 15.17
CA ILE A 7 5.94 -3.54 14.14
C ILE A 7 4.42 -3.70 14.03
N LEU A 8 3.93 -4.94 14.00
CA LEU A 8 2.51 -5.24 13.81
C LEU A 8 1.65 -4.90 15.02
N ILE A 9 2.16 -5.13 16.26
CA ILE A 9 1.35 -5.05 17.47
C ILE A 9 0.78 -3.65 17.72
N ILE A 10 1.51 -2.59 17.37
CA ILE A 10 1.07 -1.20 17.56
C ILE A 10 -0.07 -0.89 16.59
N ALA A 11 0.09 -1.23 15.31
CA ALA A 11 -0.94 -1.03 14.30
C ALA A 11 -2.21 -1.84 14.61
N MET A 12 -2.06 -3.09 15.03
CA MET A 12 -3.17 -3.94 15.49
C MET A 12 -3.87 -3.35 16.71
N ALA A 13 -3.11 -2.87 17.70
CA ALA A 13 -3.66 -2.26 18.89
C ALA A 13 -4.49 -1.01 18.59
N MET A 14 -4.10 -0.20 17.61
CA MET A 14 -4.86 0.98 17.18
C MET A 14 -6.24 0.63 16.66
N VAL A 15 -6.39 -0.48 15.92
CA VAL A 15 -7.71 -0.96 15.44
C VAL A 15 -8.62 -1.31 16.61
N PHE A 16 -8.09 -2.01 17.61
CA PHE A 16 -8.88 -2.37 18.80
C PHE A 16 -9.13 -1.17 19.72
N ALA A 17 -8.19 -0.22 19.82
CA ALA A 17 -8.39 1.01 20.58
C ALA A 17 -9.63 1.78 20.10
N LEU A 18 -9.85 1.87 18.78
CA LEU A 18 -11.07 2.44 18.22
C LEU A 18 -12.33 1.69 18.73
N GLY A 19 -12.33 0.36 18.68
CA GLY A 19 -13.45 -0.46 19.14
C GLY A 19 -13.79 -0.23 20.60
N PHE A 20 -12.77 -0.06 21.45
CA PHE A 20 -12.97 0.29 22.85
C PHE A 20 -13.47 1.73 23.04
N TYR A 21 -12.85 2.69 22.37
CA TYR A 21 -13.20 4.11 22.45
C TYR A 21 -14.64 4.37 21.98
N THR A 22 -15.05 3.79 20.86
CA THR A 22 -16.39 3.95 20.30
C THR A 22 -17.41 3.01 20.91
N ARG A 23 -17.01 2.10 21.82
CA ARG A 23 -17.82 1.01 22.37
C ARG A 23 -18.42 0.07 21.31
N ARG A 24 -17.80 -0.03 20.15
CA ARG A 24 -18.22 -0.84 19.00
C ARG A 24 -17.18 -1.93 18.69
N LYS A 25 -17.04 -2.89 19.59
CA LYS A 25 -16.04 -3.98 19.44
C LYS A 25 -16.20 -4.77 18.15
N LYS A 26 -17.45 -5.02 17.69
CA LYS A 26 -17.72 -5.76 16.45
C LYS A 26 -17.15 -5.04 15.22
N LEU A 27 -17.21 -3.71 15.19
CA LEU A 27 -16.59 -2.91 14.11
C LEU A 27 -15.08 -3.12 14.07
N ALA A 28 -14.40 -3.07 15.22
CA ALA A 28 -12.96 -3.31 15.30
C ALA A 28 -12.58 -4.72 14.83
N TYR A 29 -13.33 -5.75 15.23
CA TYR A 29 -13.10 -7.12 14.75
C TYR A 29 -13.33 -7.26 13.24
N SER A 30 -14.33 -6.57 12.68
CA SER A 30 -14.57 -6.58 11.23
C SER A 30 -13.40 -5.92 10.47
N ILE A 31 -12.92 -4.77 10.93
CA ILE A 31 -11.77 -4.07 10.35
C ILE A 31 -10.51 -4.94 10.45
N PHE A 32 -10.24 -5.45 11.64
CA PHE A 32 -9.08 -6.31 11.89
C PHE A 32 -9.09 -7.57 11.00
N GLY A 33 -10.27 -8.21 10.87
CA GLY A 33 -10.42 -9.40 10.02
C GLY A 33 -10.11 -9.13 8.56
N VAL A 34 -10.54 -8.00 8.03
CA VAL A 34 -10.23 -7.57 6.65
C VAL A 34 -8.73 -7.32 6.45
N MET A 35 -8.12 -6.57 7.38
CA MET A 35 -6.69 -6.28 7.32
C MET A 35 -5.85 -7.56 7.46
N LEU A 36 -6.22 -8.44 8.38
CA LEU A 36 -5.55 -9.73 8.59
C LEU A 36 -5.67 -10.63 7.37
N PHE A 37 -6.84 -10.69 6.73
CA PHE A 37 -7.05 -11.46 5.51
C PHE A 37 -6.11 -10.97 4.39
N ALA A 38 -6.09 -9.66 4.13
CA ALA A 38 -5.21 -9.08 3.11
C ALA A 38 -3.72 -9.36 3.41
N PHE A 39 -3.31 -9.19 4.65
CA PHE A 39 -1.95 -9.49 5.12
C PHE A 39 -1.57 -10.96 4.89
N LEU A 40 -2.42 -11.90 5.29
CA LEU A 40 -2.16 -13.33 5.12
C LEU A 40 -2.07 -13.73 3.64
N VAL A 41 -2.91 -13.18 2.78
CA VAL A 41 -2.83 -13.39 1.32
C VAL A 41 -1.47 -12.92 0.80
N GLY A 42 -1.04 -11.71 1.18
CA GLY A 42 0.28 -11.18 0.81
C GLY A 42 1.43 -12.07 1.27
N VAL A 43 1.41 -12.51 2.53
CA VAL A 43 2.43 -13.41 3.10
C VAL A 43 2.45 -14.74 2.34
N CYS A 44 1.29 -15.35 2.06
CA CYS A 44 1.23 -16.61 1.34
C CYS A 44 1.83 -16.50 -0.07
N ILE A 45 1.48 -15.44 -0.81
CA ILE A 45 2.04 -15.20 -2.15
C ILE A 45 3.55 -15.00 -2.07
N ASN A 46 4.00 -14.09 -1.21
CA ASN A 46 5.41 -13.72 -1.14
C ASN A 46 6.30 -14.88 -0.71
N VAL A 47 5.93 -15.57 0.36
CA VAL A 47 6.68 -16.73 0.85
C VAL A 47 6.71 -17.84 -0.21
N SER A 48 5.60 -18.10 -0.93
CA SER A 48 5.57 -19.12 -1.97
C SER A 48 6.49 -18.77 -3.16
N GLN A 49 6.54 -17.50 -3.56
CA GLN A 49 7.42 -17.05 -4.65
C GLN A 49 8.89 -17.13 -4.26
N GLU A 50 9.26 -16.64 -3.09
CA GLU A 50 10.66 -16.62 -2.65
C GLU A 50 11.19 -18.03 -2.34
N MET A 51 10.35 -18.91 -1.77
CA MET A 51 10.74 -20.30 -1.51
C MET A 51 10.75 -21.18 -2.79
N GLY A 52 10.07 -20.74 -3.84
CA GLY A 52 10.05 -21.44 -5.14
C GLY A 52 11.35 -21.32 -5.92
N GLY A 53 12.19 -20.35 -5.59
CA GLY A 53 13.42 -20.08 -6.34
C GLY A 53 13.18 -19.29 -7.63
N ASN A 54 14.28 -18.92 -8.31
CA ASN A 54 14.23 -18.18 -9.56
C ASN A 54 14.43 -19.14 -10.76
N PRO A 55 13.45 -19.26 -11.67
CA PRO A 55 13.55 -20.17 -12.83
C PRO A 55 14.80 -19.94 -13.70
N ARG A 56 15.25 -18.71 -13.85
CA ARG A 56 16.46 -18.40 -14.62
C ARG A 56 17.72 -18.96 -13.99
N ILE A 57 17.79 -19.01 -12.67
CA ILE A 57 18.92 -19.60 -11.95
C ILE A 57 18.89 -21.13 -12.07
N ASP A 58 17.68 -21.73 -12.05
CA ASP A 58 17.51 -23.16 -12.28
C ASP A 58 17.95 -23.60 -13.68
N GLU A 59 17.68 -22.78 -14.72
CA GLU A 59 18.15 -23.01 -16.09
C GLU A 59 19.70 -23.04 -16.20
N LEU A 60 20.40 -22.33 -15.32
CA LEU A 60 21.85 -22.36 -15.22
C LEU A 60 22.39 -23.61 -14.49
N GLY A 61 21.53 -24.47 -14.00
CA GLY A 61 21.91 -25.67 -13.24
C GLY A 61 22.38 -25.39 -11.82
N ILE A 62 22.04 -24.25 -11.25
CA ILE A 62 22.39 -23.87 -9.88
C ILE A 62 21.28 -24.32 -8.95
N ALA A 63 21.60 -25.16 -7.96
CA ALA A 63 20.63 -25.64 -6.98
C ALA A 63 20.15 -24.52 -6.06
N GLN A 64 18.83 -24.42 -5.86
CA GLN A 64 18.18 -23.41 -5.04
C GLN A 64 17.39 -24.05 -3.88
N ASP A 65 18.00 -25.01 -3.16
CA ASP A 65 17.36 -25.75 -2.06
C ASP A 65 16.78 -24.85 -0.96
N ASN A 66 17.30 -23.62 -0.83
CA ASN A 66 16.87 -22.61 0.16
C ASN A 66 15.97 -21.53 -0.43
N GLY A 67 15.47 -21.70 -1.66
CA GLY A 67 14.68 -20.67 -2.39
C GLY A 67 15.55 -19.60 -3.06
N ALA A 68 14.94 -18.50 -3.48
CA ALA A 68 15.61 -17.38 -4.10
C ALA A 68 16.45 -16.60 -3.06
N MET A 69 17.74 -16.88 -2.98
CA MET A 69 18.64 -16.33 -1.96
C MET A 69 19.37 -15.06 -2.39
N GLU A 70 19.18 -14.60 -3.64
CA GLU A 70 19.74 -13.34 -4.08
C GLU A 70 19.32 -12.18 -3.17
N GLY A 71 20.26 -11.33 -2.80
CA GLY A 71 20.00 -10.17 -1.94
C GLY A 71 19.52 -10.49 -0.52
N LYS A 72 19.56 -11.76 -0.08
CA LYS A 72 19.04 -12.21 1.22
C LYS A 72 20.13 -12.75 2.14
N GLU A 73 19.96 -12.54 3.42
CA GLU A 73 20.87 -13.00 4.45
C GLU A 73 20.72 -14.52 4.67
N VAL A 74 21.81 -15.27 4.53
CA VAL A 74 21.81 -16.75 4.67
C VAL A 74 21.30 -17.22 6.02
N ARG A 75 21.58 -16.47 7.11
CA ARG A 75 21.10 -16.82 8.44
C ARG A 75 19.58 -16.71 8.61
N LEU A 76 18.93 -15.83 7.85
CA LEU A 76 17.49 -15.61 7.92
C LEU A 76 16.75 -16.52 6.94
N GLY A 77 17.32 -16.70 5.75
CA GLY A 77 16.73 -17.47 4.66
C GLY A 77 15.62 -16.73 3.91
N ALA A 78 15.24 -17.28 2.75
CA ALA A 78 14.25 -16.67 1.87
C ALA A 78 12.88 -16.48 2.53
N GLY A 79 12.39 -17.48 3.25
CA GLY A 79 11.06 -17.42 3.87
C GLY A 79 10.91 -16.36 4.98
N ALA A 80 11.94 -16.16 5.82
CA ALA A 80 11.89 -15.13 6.85
C ALA A 80 12.03 -13.72 6.25
N THR A 81 12.82 -13.57 5.20
CA THR A 81 12.96 -12.31 4.47
C THR A 81 11.66 -11.96 3.75
N ALA A 82 11.02 -12.92 3.09
CA ALA A 82 9.71 -12.76 2.46
C ALA A 82 8.62 -12.34 3.46
N LEU A 83 8.61 -12.93 4.65
CA LEU A 83 7.69 -12.50 5.70
C LEU A 83 7.97 -11.05 6.13
N TRP A 84 9.26 -10.69 6.33
CA TRP A 84 9.63 -9.34 6.74
C TRP A 84 9.22 -8.29 5.71
N SER A 85 9.44 -8.54 4.41
CA SER A 85 9.10 -7.59 3.35
C SER A 85 7.61 -7.27 3.30
N ILE A 86 6.72 -8.26 3.55
CA ILE A 86 5.29 -8.01 3.68
C ILE A 86 4.96 -7.27 4.99
N VAL A 87 5.59 -7.63 6.11
CA VAL A 87 5.34 -6.94 7.39
C VAL A 87 5.72 -5.47 7.30
N THR A 88 6.88 -5.15 6.73
CA THR A 88 7.37 -3.77 6.61
C THR A 88 6.55 -2.94 5.63
N THR A 89 6.15 -3.50 4.50
CA THR A 89 5.36 -2.78 3.48
C THR A 89 3.90 -2.59 3.89
N VAL A 90 3.31 -3.56 4.57
CA VAL A 90 1.93 -3.47 5.09
C VAL A 90 1.80 -2.43 6.19
N THR A 91 2.84 -2.27 7.02
CA THR A 91 2.85 -1.29 8.12
C THR A 91 3.44 0.06 7.74
N SER A 92 3.89 0.24 6.49
CA SER A 92 4.64 1.41 6.03
C SER A 92 5.83 1.75 6.93
N ASN A 93 6.57 0.73 7.38
CA ASN A 93 7.72 0.91 8.26
C ASN A 93 8.99 1.30 7.49
N GLY A 94 9.24 0.68 6.33
CA GLY A 94 10.37 0.97 5.45
C GLY A 94 11.69 0.28 5.81
N SER A 95 11.79 -0.41 6.95
CA SER A 95 13.00 -1.19 7.24
C SER A 95 13.03 -2.49 6.45
N VAL A 96 14.21 -2.86 5.97
CA VAL A 96 14.43 -4.08 5.17
C VAL A 96 15.45 -4.99 5.83
N ASN A 97 15.32 -6.29 5.63
CA ASN A 97 16.29 -7.30 6.08
C ASN A 97 16.84 -8.15 4.92
N GLY A 98 16.57 -7.72 3.73
CA GLY A 98 17.03 -8.23 2.46
C GLY A 98 16.81 -7.18 1.40
N MET A 99 17.44 -7.33 0.26
CA MET A 99 17.33 -6.41 -0.86
C MET A 99 15.99 -6.60 -1.58
N HIS A 100 15.10 -5.62 -1.52
CA HIS A 100 13.77 -5.70 -2.15
C HIS A 100 13.86 -5.75 -3.67
N ASP A 101 14.88 -5.11 -4.25
CA ASP A 101 15.19 -5.17 -5.67
C ASP A 101 15.45 -6.60 -6.19
N SER A 102 15.98 -7.46 -5.33
CA SER A 102 16.27 -8.87 -5.64
C SER A 102 15.15 -9.84 -5.27
N THR A 103 13.94 -9.35 -4.99
CA THR A 103 12.78 -10.22 -4.76
C THR A 103 12.18 -10.68 -6.09
N MET A 104 11.51 -11.84 -6.05
CA MET A 104 10.80 -12.34 -7.22
C MET A 104 9.76 -11.32 -7.71
N PRO A 105 9.49 -11.21 -9.00
CA PRO A 105 8.64 -10.12 -9.53
C PRO A 105 7.25 -10.03 -8.89
N LEU A 106 6.60 -11.16 -8.60
CA LEU A 106 5.31 -11.14 -7.89
C LEU A 106 5.47 -10.80 -6.40
N SER A 107 6.62 -11.07 -5.80
CA SER A 107 6.94 -10.59 -4.45
C SER A 107 7.03 -9.08 -4.43
N GLY A 108 7.82 -8.48 -5.33
CA GLY A 108 7.93 -7.03 -5.49
C GLY A 108 6.57 -6.38 -5.81
N MET A 109 5.72 -7.03 -6.60
CA MET A 109 4.34 -6.58 -6.82
C MET A 109 3.55 -6.50 -5.52
N MET A 110 3.63 -7.52 -4.66
CA MET A 110 2.89 -7.53 -3.39
C MET A 110 3.42 -6.48 -2.41
N GLU A 111 4.72 -6.25 -2.38
CA GLU A 111 5.36 -5.19 -1.61
C GLU A 111 4.85 -3.81 -2.04
N MET A 112 4.86 -3.54 -3.34
CA MET A 112 4.33 -2.30 -3.91
C MET A 112 2.83 -2.15 -3.67
N LEU A 113 2.01 -3.20 -3.89
CA LEU A 113 0.57 -3.15 -3.67
C LEU A 113 0.21 -2.82 -2.21
N ASN A 114 0.93 -3.36 -1.24
CA ASN A 114 0.73 -3.02 0.17
C ASN A 114 0.90 -1.51 0.41
N MET A 115 1.95 -0.92 -0.14
CA MET A 115 2.24 0.50 -0.01
C MET A 115 1.31 1.37 -0.86
N GLN A 116 0.89 0.91 -2.04
CA GLN A 116 -0.06 1.58 -2.93
C GLN A 116 -1.47 1.62 -2.36
N ILE A 117 -1.89 0.57 -1.68
CA ILE A 117 -3.15 0.52 -0.93
C ILE A 117 -3.04 1.34 0.36
N ASN A 118 -1.92 1.24 1.06
CA ASN A 118 -1.55 1.96 2.27
C ASN A 118 -2.67 2.04 3.33
N THR A 119 -3.36 0.91 3.54
CA THR A 119 -4.49 0.80 4.50
C THR A 119 -4.40 -0.40 5.42
N TRP A 120 -3.74 -1.51 4.98
CA TRP A 120 -3.61 -2.72 5.76
C TRP A 120 -2.59 -2.53 6.87
N PHE A 121 -3.02 -2.49 8.13
CA PHE A 121 -2.13 -2.23 9.26
C PHE A 121 -1.19 -1.02 9.05
N GLY A 122 -1.57 -0.11 8.15
CA GLY A 122 -0.75 1.02 7.74
C GLY A 122 -0.23 1.82 8.93
N GLY A 123 0.90 2.49 8.72
CA GLY A 123 1.64 3.18 9.77
C GLY A 123 0.79 4.02 10.69
N VAL A 124 1.15 4.05 11.94
CA VAL A 124 0.44 4.82 12.98
C VAL A 124 0.29 6.27 12.53
N GLY A 125 -0.95 6.66 12.26
CA GLY A 125 -1.30 7.98 11.72
C GLY A 125 -1.99 7.89 10.37
N VAL A 126 -1.33 8.28 9.28
CA VAL A 126 -1.96 8.43 7.96
C VAL A 126 -2.45 7.11 7.37
N GLY A 127 -1.65 6.07 7.37
CA GLY A 127 -2.04 4.78 6.81
C GLY A 127 -3.26 4.18 7.52
N TRP A 128 -3.31 4.29 8.84
CA TRP A 128 -4.47 3.89 9.64
C TRP A 128 -5.70 4.75 9.36
N MET A 129 -5.54 6.07 9.21
CA MET A 129 -6.64 6.97 8.86
C MET A 129 -7.15 6.75 7.43
N ASN A 130 -6.31 6.26 6.50
CA ASN A 130 -6.73 5.91 5.14
C ASN A 130 -7.84 4.86 5.16
N TYR A 131 -7.78 3.87 6.03
CA TYR A 131 -8.84 2.88 6.16
C TYR A 131 -10.19 3.53 6.47
N TYR A 132 -10.23 4.55 7.33
CA TYR A 132 -11.49 5.28 7.61
C TYR A 132 -11.97 6.09 6.41
N THR A 133 -11.05 6.64 5.61
CA THR A 133 -11.41 7.29 4.35
C THR A 133 -12.13 6.29 3.44
N PHE A 134 -11.63 5.07 3.32
CA PHE A 134 -12.30 4.02 2.55
C PHE A 134 -13.62 3.55 3.19
N ILE A 135 -13.74 3.54 4.51
CA ILE A 135 -15.04 3.31 5.17
C ILE A 135 -16.05 4.39 4.77
N ILE A 136 -15.68 5.66 4.79
CA ILE A 136 -16.53 6.77 4.36
C ILE A 136 -17.01 6.59 2.92
N ILE A 137 -16.09 6.24 2.02
CA ILE A 137 -16.40 5.97 0.61
C ILE A 137 -17.35 4.76 0.51
N THR A 138 -17.06 3.67 1.20
CA THR A 138 -17.88 2.45 1.20
C THR A 138 -19.30 2.71 1.72
N VAL A 139 -19.42 3.41 2.84
CA VAL A 139 -20.72 3.79 3.43
C VAL A 139 -21.54 4.64 2.47
N PHE A 140 -20.90 5.59 1.81
CA PHE A 140 -21.57 6.48 0.87
C PHE A 140 -22.05 5.72 -0.37
N ILE A 141 -21.18 4.94 -1.03
CA ILE A 141 -21.54 4.15 -2.21
C ILE A 141 -22.63 3.14 -1.86
N SER A 142 -22.45 2.37 -0.79
CA SER A 142 -23.38 1.35 -0.37
C SER A 142 -24.74 1.93 0.03
N GLY A 143 -24.73 3.08 0.71
CA GLY A 143 -25.93 3.79 1.08
C GLY A 143 -26.74 4.19 -0.14
N LEU A 144 -26.09 4.78 -1.15
CA LEU A 144 -26.75 5.16 -2.41
C LEU A 144 -27.28 3.96 -3.19
N MET A 145 -26.52 2.86 -3.26
CA MET A 145 -26.93 1.66 -3.99
C MET A 145 -28.17 0.99 -3.38
N VAL A 146 -28.27 0.99 -2.04
CA VAL A 146 -29.38 0.33 -1.32
C VAL A 146 -30.53 1.31 -1.00
N GLY A 147 -30.39 2.60 -1.36
CA GLY A 147 -31.38 3.62 -1.03
C GLY A 147 -31.46 3.95 0.47
N ARG A 148 -30.36 3.78 1.18
CA ARG A 148 -30.24 4.09 2.61
C ARG A 148 -29.44 5.36 2.84
N THR A 149 -29.72 6.07 3.93
CA THR A 149 -28.92 7.23 4.32
C THR A 149 -27.51 6.80 4.69
N PRO A 150 -26.46 7.33 4.03
CA PRO A 150 -25.08 7.05 4.40
C PRO A 150 -24.76 7.61 5.78
N GLU A 151 -24.49 6.75 6.74
CA GLU A 151 -24.20 7.12 8.13
C GLU A 151 -23.00 6.32 8.66
N PHE A 152 -22.10 7.01 9.34
CA PHE A 152 -20.99 6.38 10.04
C PHE A 152 -20.89 6.93 11.47
N LEU A 153 -20.85 6.02 12.45
CA LEU A 153 -20.82 6.34 13.89
C LEU A 153 -21.95 7.32 14.33
N GLY A 154 -23.15 7.18 13.77
CA GLY A 154 -24.28 8.05 14.06
C GLY A 154 -24.18 9.45 13.46
N LYS A 155 -23.33 9.64 12.46
CA LYS A 155 -23.19 10.89 11.73
C LYS A 155 -23.44 10.68 10.24
N LYS A 156 -24.23 11.56 9.64
CA LYS A 156 -24.56 11.51 8.21
C LYS A 156 -23.33 11.89 7.37
N VAL A 157 -22.99 11.05 6.41
CA VAL A 157 -21.96 11.33 5.42
C VAL A 157 -22.60 12.02 4.21
N GLU A 158 -22.12 13.19 3.87
CA GLU A 158 -22.67 14.02 2.80
C GLU A 158 -21.60 14.35 1.74
N ALA A 159 -22.00 15.10 0.71
CA ALA A 159 -21.14 15.41 -0.42
C ALA A 159 -19.83 16.13 -0.04
N ARG A 160 -19.80 16.88 1.07
CA ARG A 160 -18.58 17.60 1.53
C ARG A 160 -17.51 16.62 1.99
N GLU A 161 -17.88 15.71 2.87
CA GLU A 161 -16.96 14.67 3.37
C GLU A 161 -16.52 13.76 2.23
N MET A 162 -17.44 13.42 1.32
CA MET A 162 -17.16 12.56 0.18
C MET A 162 -16.17 13.19 -0.80
N LYS A 163 -16.28 14.49 -1.08
CA LYS A 163 -15.32 15.22 -1.94
C LYS A 163 -13.89 15.13 -1.36
N ILE A 164 -13.76 15.38 -0.06
CA ILE A 164 -12.44 15.33 0.59
C ILE A 164 -11.91 13.87 0.58
N ALA A 165 -12.75 12.90 0.92
CA ALA A 165 -12.39 11.49 0.92
C ALA A 165 -11.91 11.02 -0.47
N THR A 166 -12.60 11.45 -1.54
CA THR A 166 -12.22 11.14 -2.93
C THR A 166 -10.89 11.78 -3.30
N ILE A 167 -10.66 13.05 -2.94
CA ILE A 167 -9.37 13.72 -3.19
C ILE A 167 -8.23 12.99 -2.48
N VAL A 168 -8.41 12.64 -1.21
CA VAL A 168 -7.40 11.91 -0.43
C VAL A 168 -7.11 10.53 -1.04
N ALA A 169 -8.16 9.79 -1.43
CA ALA A 169 -8.00 8.46 -2.00
C ALA A 169 -7.34 8.47 -3.39
N LEU A 170 -7.61 9.47 -4.22
CA LEU A 170 -7.06 9.58 -5.57
C LEU A 170 -5.70 10.29 -5.62
N LEU A 171 -5.33 11.06 -4.59
CA LEU A 171 -4.03 11.73 -4.52
C LEU A 171 -2.88 10.72 -4.59
N HIS A 172 -3.00 9.63 -3.83
CA HIS A 172 -1.95 8.62 -3.71
C HIS A 172 -1.59 7.99 -5.07
N PRO A 173 -2.52 7.39 -5.83
CA PRO A 173 -2.21 6.90 -7.16
C PRO A 173 -1.81 8.02 -8.14
N PHE A 174 -2.37 9.20 -8.00
CA PHE A 174 -2.02 10.34 -8.87
C PHE A 174 -0.53 10.70 -8.76
N VAL A 175 -0.03 10.91 -7.55
CA VAL A 175 1.39 11.29 -7.38
C VAL A 175 2.33 10.15 -7.80
N ILE A 176 2.03 8.91 -7.45
CA ILE A 176 2.84 7.75 -7.84
C ILE A 176 2.95 7.66 -9.36
N LEU A 177 1.83 7.60 -10.05
CA LEU A 177 1.81 7.37 -11.50
C LEU A 177 2.35 8.55 -12.31
N VAL A 178 2.05 9.78 -11.90
CA VAL A 178 2.55 10.97 -12.60
C VAL A 178 4.07 11.09 -12.48
N PHE A 179 4.62 10.89 -11.29
CA PHE A 179 6.07 11.00 -11.12
C PHE A 179 6.81 9.80 -11.70
N THR A 180 6.26 8.59 -11.67
CA THR A 180 6.81 7.44 -12.39
C THR A 180 6.81 7.69 -13.90
N ALA A 181 5.74 8.24 -14.46
CA ALA A 181 5.68 8.59 -15.87
C ALA A 181 6.68 9.69 -16.23
N LEU A 182 6.86 10.69 -15.35
CA LEU A 182 7.85 11.75 -15.55
C LEU A 182 9.27 11.21 -15.55
N SER A 183 9.65 10.36 -14.59
CA SER A 183 10.99 9.76 -14.56
C SER A 183 11.23 8.87 -15.76
N SER A 184 10.26 8.04 -16.13
CA SER A 184 10.36 7.18 -17.33
C SER A 184 10.48 8.01 -18.62
N TYR A 185 9.75 9.12 -18.73
CA TYR A 185 9.87 10.04 -19.87
C TYR A 185 11.27 10.64 -19.96
N ILE A 186 11.81 11.14 -18.85
CA ILE A 186 13.15 11.72 -18.81
C ILE A 186 14.20 10.65 -19.12
N TYR A 187 14.06 9.46 -18.56
CA TYR A 187 14.98 8.36 -18.83
C TYR A 187 15.09 8.01 -20.31
N VAL A 188 13.97 8.00 -21.02
CA VAL A 188 13.91 7.61 -22.44
C VAL A 188 14.33 8.77 -23.36
N TYR A 189 13.88 10.00 -23.09
CA TYR A 189 14.03 11.12 -24.02
C TYR A 189 15.18 12.08 -23.68
N HIS A 190 15.75 11.97 -22.48
CA HIS A 190 16.87 12.81 -22.01
C HIS A 190 18.01 11.98 -21.42
N PRO A 191 18.58 11.01 -22.20
CA PRO A 191 19.62 10.11 -21.68
C PRO A 191 20.87 10.85 -21.22
N ASP A 192 21.27 11.92 -21.91
CA ASP A 192 22.44 12.74 -21.53
C ASP A 192 22.30 13.33 -20.12
N PHE A 193 21.07 13.72 -19.75
CA PHE A 193 20.78 14.21 -18.41
C PHE A 193 20.92 13.07 -17.38
N VAL A 194 20.37 11.90 -17.65
CA VAL A 194 20.46 10.73 -16.78
C VAL A 194 21.92 10.29 -16.57
N GLU A 195 22.72 10.29 -17.64
CA GLU A 195 24.15 9.98 -17.57
C GLU A 195 24.92 11.03 -16.77
N SER A 196 24.55 12.30 -16.89
CA SER A 196 25.21 13.38 -16.12
C SER A 196 24.99 13.27 -14.61
N GLU A 197 23.91 12.59 -14.20
CA GLU A 197 23.61 12.27 -12.80
C GLU A 197 24.15 10.89 -12.33
N GLY A 198 24.91 10.19 -13.17
CA GLY A 198 25.58 8.92 -12.84
C GLY A 198 24.81 7.66 -13.26
N GLY A 199 23.72 7.83 -14.03
CA GLY A 199 22.79 6.75 -14.38
C GLY A 199 21.79 6.47 -13.25
N TRP A 200 20.59 5.97 -13.61
CA TRP A 200 19.52 5.76 -12.63
C TRP A 200 19.23 4.28 -12.39
N LEU A 201 19.12 3.49 -13.46
CA LEU A 201 18.64 2.11 -13.38
C LEU A 201 19.81 1.13 -13.35
N ASN A 202 19.77 0.19 -12.44
CA ASN A 202 20.66 -0.95 -12.41
C ASN A 202 20.17 -2.06 -13.35
N ASN A 203 18.86 -2.23 -13.42
CA ASN A 203 18.21 -3.19 -14.30
C ASN A 203 17.43 -2.49 -15.40
N LEU A 204 17.41 -3.07 -16.60
CA LEU A 204 16.70 -2.52 -17.75
C LEU A 204 15.36 -3.23 -17.98
N GLY A 205 14.53 -2.64 -18.82
CA GLY A 205 13.26 -3.24 -19.23
C GLY A 205 12.17 -3.18 -18.13
N PHE A 206 11.49 -4.28 -17.93
CA PHE A 206 10.35 -4.35 -17.00
C PHE A 206 10.74 -4.08 -15.56
N HIS A 207 11.90 -4.58 -15.15
CA HIS A 207 12.43 -4.38 -13.79
C HIS A 207 12.81 -2.92 -13.55
N GLY A 208 13.45 -2.26 -14.50
CA GLY A 208 13.79 -0.83 -14.37
C GLY A 208 12.56 0.08 -14.24
N LEU A 209 11.42 -0.30 -14.83
CA LEU A 209 10.16 0.38 -14.56
C LEU A 209 9.68 0.11 -13.11
N SER A 210 9.88 -1.11 -12.61
CA SER A 210 9.60 -1.47 -11.23
C SER A 210 10.43 -0.68 -10.22
N GLU A 211 11.74 -0.48 -10.49
CA GLU A 211 12.63 0.35 -9.66
C GLU A 211 12.07 1.78 -9.51
N GLN A 212 11.70 2.43 -10.62
CA GLN A 212 11.14 3.78 -10.61
C GLN A 212 9.77 3.84 -9.91
N LEU A 213 8.91 2.86 -10.20
CA LEU A 213 7.58 2.77 -9.59
C LEU A 213 7.65 2.54 -8.08
N TYR A 214 8.59 1.68 -7.64
CA TYR A 214 8.77 1.39 -6.22
C TYR A 214 9.20 2.65 -5.47
N GLU A 215 10.14 3.42 -5.98
CA GLU A 215 10.65 4.63 -5.33
C GLU A 215 9.52 5.62 -5.06
N TYR A 216 8.72 5.98 -6.07
CA TYR A 216 7.59 6.88 -5.85
C TYR A 216 6.46 6.27 -5.01
N THR A 217 6.29 4.95 -5.04
CA THR A 217 5.35 4.24 -4.18
C THR A 217 5.78 4.34 -2.71
N SER A 218 7.06 4.12 -2.42
CA SER A 218 7.65 4.25 -1.09
C SER A 218 7.60 5.70 -0.59
N CYS A 219 7.95 6.66 -1.43
CA CYS A 219 7.85 8.09 -1.12
C CYS A 219 6.40 8.49 -0.81
N ALA A 220 5.43 8.04 -1.60
CA ALA A 220 4.03 8.33 -1.37
C ALA A 220 3.48 7.66 -0.10
N ALA A 221 3.92 6.44 0.21
CA ALA A 221 3.62 5.77 1.48
C ALA A 221 4.43 6.34 2.67
N ASN A 222 5.44 7.16 2.40
CA ASN A 222 6.30 7.83 3.37
C ASN A 222 7.10 6.86 4.27
N ASN A 223 7.58 5.74 3.73
CA ASN A 223 8.30 4.73 4.49
C ASN A 223 9.81 4.67 4.20
N GLY A 224 10.26 5.01 2.99
CA GLY A 224 11.66 5.10 2.65
C GLY A 224 12.36 3.78 2.32
N SER A 225 11.62 2.68 2.08
CA SER A 225 12.19 1.50 1.42
C SER A 225 12.36 1.77 -0.08
N GLY A 226 13.31 1.13 -0.72
CA GLY A 226 13.58 1.26 -2.14
C GLY A 226 13.76 -0.10 -2.82
N PHE A 227 13.75 -0.10 -4.15
CA PHE A 227 14.47 -1.11 -4.92
C PHE A 227 15.88 -0.58 -5.06
N GLU A 228 16.81 -1.22 -4.38
CA GLU A 228 18.15 -0.71 -4.13
C GLU A 228 19.04 -0.72 -5.37
N GLY A 229 18.53 -1.24 -6.51
CA GLY A 229 19.12 -1.09 -7.83
C GLY A 229 19.02 0.32 -8.39
N LEU A 230 18.01 1.10 -7.96
CA LEU A 230 17.85 2.48 -8.39
C LEU A 230 18.95 3.39 -7.81
N GLY A 231 19.66 4.11 -8.69
CA GLY A 231 20.59 5.18 -8.30
C GLY A 231 19.86 6.46 -7.93
N ASP A 232 19.20 6.48 -6.79
CA ASP A 232 18.29 7.54 -6.35
C ASP A 232 18.99 8.75 -5.72
N ASN A 233 20.28 8.65 -5.40
CA ASN A 233 21.02 9.76 -4.78
C ASN A 233 21.45 10.82 -5.80
N THR A 234 20.50 11.38 -6.52
CA THR A 234 20.67 12.44 -7.52
C THR A 234 19.79 13.66 -7.21
N TYR A 235 20.05 14.78 -7.85
CA TYR A 235 19.21 15.97 -7.68
C TYR A 235 17.77 15.72 -8.14
N PHE A 236 17.59 15.03 -9.26
CA PHE A 236 16.26 14.74 -9.78
C PHE A 236 15.42 13.91 -8.79
N TRP A 237 15.96 12.77 -8.34
CA TRP A 237 15.25 11.89 -7.39
C TRP A 237 15.02 12.59 -6.06
N ASN A 238 16.02 13.25 -5.50
CA ASN A 238 15.91 13.95 -4.21
C ASN A 238 14.81 15.02 -4.21
N TYR A 239 14.69 15.83 -5.29
CA TYR A 239 13.64 16.86 -5.35
C TYR A 239 12.26 16.27 -5.64
N THR A 240 12.15 15.35 -6.58
CA THR A 240 10.86 14.75 -6.95
C THR A 240 10.28 13.92 -5.82
N CYS A 241 11.08 13.08 -5.18
CA CYS A 241 10.70 12.31 -4.00
C CYS A 241 10.32 13.23 -2.81
N GLY A 242 11.07 14.31 -2.59
CA GLY A 242 10.73 15.30 -1.56
C GLY A 242 9.36 15.94 -1.78
N ILE A 243 9.01 16.29 -3.03
CA ILE A 243 7.68 16.81 -3.38
C ILE A 243 6.60 15.76 -3.12
N VAL A 244 6.80 14.53 -3.60
CA VAL A 244 5.85 13.41 -3.39
C VAL A 244 5.63 13.15 -1.90
N LEU A 245 6.70 13.11 -1.10
CA LEU A 245 6.64 12.96 0.36
C LEU A 245 5.76 14.01 1.02
N ILE A 246 5.97 15.28 0.69
CA ILE A 246 5.24 16.41 1.28
C ILE A 246 3.75 16.33 0.91
N LEU A 247 3.44 16.13 -0.36
CA LEU A 247 2.06 16.05 -0.85
C LEU A 247 1.32 14.87 -0.22
N SER A 248 1.94 13.71 -0.20
CA SER A 248 1.33 12.46 0.28
C SER A 248 1.27 12.37 1.81
N ARG A 249 1.99 13.22 2.54
CA ARG A 249 1.89 13.30 4.00
C ARG A 249 0.85 14.32 4.44
N PHE A 250 0.99 15.56 4.01
CA PHE A 250 0.21 16.65 4.58
C PHE A 250 -1.21 16.74 4.04
N ILE A 251 -1.44 16.50 2.74
CA ILE A 251 -2.78 16.58 2.17
C ILE A 251 -3.71 15.51 2.77
N PRO A 252 -3.33 14.22 2.90
CA PRO A 252 -4.15 13.24 3.58
C PRO A 252 -4.43 13.59 5.05
N ILE A 253 -3.44 13.99 5.82
CA ILE A 253 -3.63 14.37 7.23
C ILE A 253 -4.67 15.49 7.34
N ILE A 254 -4.49 16.57 6.58
CA ILE A 254 -5.40 17.73 6.59
C ILE A 254 -6.81 17.29 6.15
N GLY A 255 -6.92 16.52 5.08
CA GLY A 255 -8.19 16.04 4.54
C GLY A 255 -8.94 15.15 5.54
N GLN A 256 -8.27 14.21 6.15
CA GLN A 256 -8.86 13.27 7.10
C GLN A 256 -9.28 13.96 8.40
N VAL A 257 -8.48 14.88 8.92
CA VAL A 257 -8.85 15.71 10.08
C VAL A 257 -10.00 16.65 9.75
N ALA A 258 -10.04 17.19 8.52
CA ALA A 258 -11.17 18.01 8.07
C ALA A 258 -12.48 17.20 8.00
N ILE A 259 -12.44 15.95 7.48
CA ILE A 259 -13.59 15.03 7.50
C ILE A 259 -14.07 14.81 8.95
N ALA A 260 -13.15 14.51 9.86
CA ALA A 260 -13.49 14.32 11.27
C ALA A 260 -14.13 15.57 11.87
N GLY A 261 -13.60 16.77 11.58
CA GLY A 261 -14.15 18.04 12.03
C GLY A 261 -15.55 18.32 11.47
N LEU A 262 -15.79 18.05 10.20
CA LEU A 262 -17.10 18.17 9.58
C LEU A 262 -18.12 17.20 10.21
N LEU A 263 -17.74 15.96 10.43
CA LEU A 263 -18.61 14.97 11.09
C LEU A 263 -18.89 15.31 12.55
N ALA A 264 -17.92 15.87 13.27
CA ALA A 264 -18.08 16.28 14.66
C ALA A 264 -19.16 17.37 14.85
N GLN A 265 -19.27 18.29 13.89
CA GLN A 265 -20.26 19.39 13.93
C GLN A 265 -21.70 18.92 13.67
N LYS A 266 -21.89 17.72 13.09
CA LYS A 266 -23.22 17.19 12.76
C LYS A 266 -23.93 16.65 13.97
N LYS A 267 -25.27 16.71 13.93
CA LYS A 267 -26.12 16.11 14.95
C LYS A 267 -26.00 14.59 14.94
N PHE A 268 -26.09 13.98 16.11
CA PHE A 268 -26.16 12.52 16.22
C PHE A 268 -27.51 12.03 15.70
N ILE A 269 -27.48 10.99 14.87
CA ILE A 269 -28.66 10.32 14.34
C ILE A 269 -28.74 8.94 15.00
N PRO A 270 -29.84 8.62 15.68
CA PRO A 270 -30.05 7.28 16.21
C PRO A 270 -30.17 6.24 15.10
N GLU A 271 -29.67 5.05 15.35
CA GLU A 271 -29.81 3.94 14.41
C GLU A 271 -31.29 3.63 14.14
N SER A 272 -31.64 3.47 12.87
CA SER A 272 -32.98 3.13 12.39
C SER A 272 -32.92 1.87 11.50
N ALA A 273 -34.07 1.35 11.11
CA ALA A 273 -34.14 0.24 10.15
C ALA A 273 -33.49 0.57 8.78
N GLY A 274 -33.38 1.86 8.46
CA GLY A 274 -32.71 2.37 7.26
C GLY A 274 -31.19 2.55 7.40
N THR A 275 -30.62 2.45 8.59
CA THR A 275 -29.17 2.64 8.81
C THR A 275 -28.39 1.41 8.31
N LEU A 276 -27.33 1.66 7.54
CA LEU A 276 -26.40 0.61 7.12
C LEU A 276 -25.56 0.15 8.32
N LYS A 277 -25.66 -1.13 8.68
CA LYS A 277 -24.85 -1.70 9.76
C LYS A 277 -23.41 -1.86 9.33
N THR A 278 -22.50 -1.12 9.97
CA THR A 278 -21.06 -1.10 9.67
C THR A 278 -20.25 -2.13 10.48
N ASP A 279 -20.88 -2.83 11.40
CA ASP A 279 -20.28 -3.81 12.30
C ASP A 279 -20.53 -5.27 11.88
N THR A 280 -20.77 -5.51 10.57
CA THR A 280 -21.07 -6.81 10.00
C THR A 280 -19.92 -7.30 9.11
N LEU A 281 -19.81 -8.63 8.96
CA LEU A 281 -18.86 -9.23 8.02
C LEU A 281 -19.12 -8.76 6.58
N THR A 282 -20.40 -8.64 6.19
CA THR A 282 -20.76 -8.14 4.85
C THR A 282 -20.21 -6.76 4.60
N PHE A 283 -20.28 -5.84 5.57
CA PHE A 283 -19.70 -4.51 5.44
C PHE A 283 -18.16 -4.58 5.35
N GLY A 284 -17.53 -5.45 6.14
CA GLY A 284 -16.08 -5.69 6.03
C GLY A 284 -15.67 -6.13 4.62
N VAL A 285 -16.37 -7.13 4.06
CA VAL A 285 -16.13 -7.61 2.68
C VAL A 285 -16.37 -6.49 1.67
N MET A 286 -17.43 -5.69 1.82
CA MET A 286 -17.70 -4.55 0.92
C MET A 286 -16.56 -3.52 0.98
N THR A 287 -16.05 -3.20 2.16
CA THR A 287 -14.91 -2.28 2.32
C THR A 287 -13.67 -2.85 1.65
N PHE A 288 -13.38 -4.14 1.84
CA PHE A 288 -12.29 -4.81 1.15
C PHE A 288 -12.41 -4.71 -0.36
N VAL A 289 -13.59 -5.02 -0.90
CA VAL A 289 -13.85 -4.96 -2.36
C VAL A 289 -13.69 -3.55 -2.90
N VAL A 290 -14.18 -2.52 -2.19
CA VAL A 290 -14.01 -1.12 -2.60
C VAL A 290 -12.53 -0.72 -2.63
N ILE A 291 -11.77 -1.06 -1.61
CA ILE A 291 -10.33 -0.80 -1.56
C ILE A 291 -9.62 -1.52 -2.72
N PHE A 292 -9.91 -2.81 -2.90
CA PHE A 292 -9.30 -3.63 -3.94
C PHE A 292 -9.62 -3.11 -5.36
N ILE A 293 -10.88 -2.73 -5.64
CA ILE A 293 -11.27 -2.19 -6.94
C ILE A 293 -10.55 -0.87 -7.22
N ILE A 294 -10.49 0.04 -6.26
CA ILE A 294 -9.79 1.32 -6.43
C ILE A 294 -8.30 1.09 -6.69
N ALA A 295 -7.66 0.19 -5.93
CA ALA A 295 -6.27 -0.16 -6.13
C ALA A 295 -6.02 -0.83 -7.50
N ALA A 296 -6.85 -1.80 -7.87
CA ALA A 296 -6.73 -2.50 -9.15
C ALA A 296 -6.91 -1.54 -10.34
N LEU A 297 -7.95 -0.70 -10.33
CA LEU A 297 -8.16 0.27 -11.40
C LEU A 297 -7.03 1.30 -11.51
N SER A 298 -6.39 1.65 -10.40
CA SER A 298 -5.31 2.62 -10.38
C SER A 298 -3.97 2.01 -10.82
N PHE A 299 -3.61 0.84 -10.31
CA PHE A 299 -2.24 0.33 -10.40
C PHE A 299 -2.07 -0.91 -11.29
N PHE A 300 -3.14 -1.66 -11.60
CA PHE A 300 -3.02 -2.84 -12.47
C PHE A 300 -2.35 -2.54 -13.81
N PRO A 301 -2.63 -1.41 -14.51
CA PRO A 301 -1.98 -1.13 -15.80
C PRO A 301 -0.45 -1.00 -15.69
N VAL A 302 0.06 -0.36 -14.64
CA VAL A 302 1.51 -0.20 -14.47
C VAL A 302 2.16 -1.51 -14.04
N HIS A 303 1.51 -2.31 -13.19
CA HIS A 303 2.00 -3.64 -12.84
C HIS A 303 2.00 -4.61 -14.02
N ALA A 304 1.04 -4.47 -14.93
CA ALA A 304 1.03 -5.26 -16.17
C ALA A 304 2.22 -4.96 -17.09
N LEU A 305 2.78 -3.74 -17.02
CA LEU A 305 3.96 -3.31 -17.77
C LEU A 305 5.29 -3.50 -17.02
N SER A 306 5.25 -3.78 -15.74
CA SER A 306 6.40 -3.96 -14.85
C SER A 306 6.44 -5.39 -14.30
N THR A 307 6.09 -5.58 -13.06
CA THR A 307 6.24 -6.84 -12.32
C THR A 307 5.53 -8.05 -12.94
N ILE A 308 4.33 -7.87 -13.52
CA ILE A 308 3.62 -8.99 -14.16
C ILE A 308 4.29 -9.37 -15.47
N ALA A 309 4.67 -8.37 -16.30
CA ALA A 309 5.38 -8.64 -17.54
C ALA A 309 6.74 -9.30 -17.27
N GLU A 310 7.46 -8.84 -16.23
CA GLU A 310 8.71 -9.44 -15.78
C GLU A 310 8.51 -10.90 -15.36
N HIS A 311 7.50 -11.18 -14.51
CA HIS A 311 7.19 -12.55 -14.08
C HIS A 311 6.87 -13.49 -15.26
N LEU A 312 6.15 -13.00 -16.27
CA LEU A 312 5.84 -13.78 -17.46
C LEU A 312 7.02 -13.96 -18.42
N SER A 313 8.10 -13.22 -18.22
CA SER A 313 9.33 -13.31 -19.00
C SER A 313 10.41 -14.19 -18.34
N LEU A 314 10.20 -14.61 -17.09
CA LEU A 314 11.05 -15.58 -16.39
C LEU A 314 10.86 -16.99 -16.97
#